data_c6fc6b7bf872cf65f798201fb654175d
#
_entry.id   c6fc6b7bf872cf65f798201fb654175d
#
_cell.length_a   1.000
_cell.length_b   1.000
_cell.length_c   1.000
_cell.angle_alpha   90.00
_cell.angle_beta   90.00
_cell.angle_gamma   90.00
#
_symmetry.space_group_name_H-M   'P 1'
#
loop_
_entity.id
_entity.type
_entity.pdbx_description
1 polymer ?
#
loop_
_entity_poly.entity_id
_entity_poly.type
_entity_poly.pdbx_seq_one_letter_code
_entity_poly.pdbx_strand_id
1 'polypeptide(L)'
;MKKLFNKLLGPVVSIMFLLNMTSVGYAATTVSAEVGFIFNTFLFLVCGFLVMFMAAGFAMLEAGSVTSKSVSVICAKNIGLFSIAGMMFWLFGYNLAYGIPEGGYIGKFLPWSDASKIETGYSDASDWYFQMVFCATTAVSYTHLRAHET
;
A
#
# COMPACT_ATOMS: atom_id res chain seq x y z
N MET A 1 17.82 44.63 10.50
CA MET A 1 18.46 43.32 10.47
C MET A 1 17.46 42.16 10.27
N LYS A 2 16.37 42.02 11.05
CA LYS A 2 15.41 40.93 10.91
C LYS A 2 14.72 40.81 9.53
N LYS A 3 14.38 41.93 8.86
CA LYS A 3 13.73 41.89 7.52
C LYS A 3 14.68 41.44 6.41
N LEU A 4 15.98 41.67 6.52
CA LEU A 4 16.97 41.21 5.55
C LEU A 4 17.25 39.70 5.72
N PHE A 5 17.28 39.23 6.97
CA PHE A 5 17.45 37.81 7.31
C PHE A 5 16.32 36.95 6.76
N ASN A 6 15.05 37.38 6.91
CA ASN A 6 13.91 36.64 6.36
C ASN A 6 13.85 36.64 4.82
N LYS A 7 14.37 37.67 4.15
CA LYS A 7 14.43 37.73 2.68
C LYS A 7 15.49 36.77 2.10
N LEU A 8 16.57 36.52 2.85
CA LEU A 8 17.66 35.64 2.44
C LEU A 8 17.40 34.16 2.83
N LEU A 9 16.64 33.92 3.90
CA LEU A 9 16.40 32.58 4.41
C LEU A 9 15.56 31.71 3.42
N GLY A 10 14.58 32.29 2.76
CA GLY A 10 13.72 31.59 1.79
C GLY A 10 14.51 30.97 0.63
N PRO A 11 15.28 31.77 -0.13
CA PRO A 11 16.05 31.22 -1.25
C PRO A 11 17.16 30.26 -0.81
N VAL A 12 17.79 30.47 0.36
CA VAL A 12 18.82 29.54 0.88
C VAL A 12 18.22 28.18 1.22
N VAL A 13 17.07 28.12 1.89
CA VAL A 13 16.36 26.87 2.21
C VAL A 13 15.90 26.18 0.92
N SER A 14 15.40 26.93 -0.08
CA SER A 14 15.00 26.39 -1.37
C SER A 14 16.17 25.79 -2.15
N ILE A 15 17.33 26.43 -2.13
CA ILE A 15 18.56 25.94 -2.77
C ILE A 15 19.07 24.69 -2.05
N MET A 16 19.07 24.65 -0.72
CA MET A 16 19.45 23.46 0.04
C MET A 16 18.50 22.28 -0.24
N PHE A 17 17.19 22.53 -0.38
CA PHE A 17 16.23 21.49 -0.73
C PHE A 17 16.46 20.95 -2.15
N LEU A 18 16.73 21.82 -3.12
CA LEU A 18 17.05 21.44 -4.51
C LEU A 18 18.37 20.65 -4.60
N LEU A 19 19.40 21.05 -3.83
CA LEU A 19 20.68 20.33 -3.77
C LEU A 19 20.53 18.91 -3.18
N ASN A 20 19.64 18.73 -2.21
CA ASN A 20 19.34 17.39 -1.67
C ASN A 20 18.57 16.51 -2.68
N MET A 21 17.68 17.09 -3.50
CA MET A 21 16.98 16.35 -4.55
C MET A 21 17.91 15.88 -5.66
N THR A 22 18.95 16.64 -6.01
CA THR A 22 19.91 16.24 -7.05
C THR A 22 20.85 15.11 -6.58
N SER A 23 21.14 15.00 -5.28
CA SER A 23 22.00 13.93 -4.75
C SER A 23 21.31 12.55 -4.73
N VAL A 24 19.97 12.51 -4.61
CA VAL A 24 19.20 11.25 -4.67
C VAL A 24 19.22 10.64 -6.08
N GLY A 25 19.26 11.47 -7.12
CA GLY A 25 19.35 10.99 -8.51
C GLY A 25 20.69 10.33 -8.87
N TYR A 26 21.80 10.75 -8.27
CA TYR A 26 23.14 10.19 -8.54
C TYR A 26 23.38 8.81 -7.92
N ALA A 27 22.75 8.51 -6.80
CA ALA A 27 22.84 7.20 -6.14
C ALA A 27 22.13 6.08 -6.94
N ALA A 28 21.08 6.43 -7.69
CA ALA A 28 20.28 5.47 -8.45
C ALA A 28 21.00 4.89 -9.68
N THR A 29 22.02 5.57 -10.21
CA THR A 29 22.72 5.15 -11.45
C THR A 29 23.81 4.10 -11.23
N THR A 30 24.18 3.79 -9.97
CA THR A 30 25.28 2.85 -9.63
C THR A 30 24.79 1.52 -9.06
N VAL A 31 23.48 1.40 -8.79
CA VAL A 31 22.90 0.16 -8.24
C VAL A 31 22.60 -0.81 -9.38
N SER A 32 23.08 -2.05 -9.28
CA SER A 32 22.75 -3.09 -10.26
C SER A 32 21.23 -3.35 -10.28
N ALA A 33 20.68 -3.74 -11.44
CA ALA A 33 19.25 -4.01 -11.58
C ALA A 33 18.76 -5.06 -10.58
N GLU A 34 19.58 -6.06 -10.28
CA GLU A 34 19.26 -7.10 -9.28
C GLU A 34 19.14 -6.54 -7.86
N VAL A 35 20.06 -5.68 -7.45
CA VAL A 35 20.03 -5.05 -6.13
C VAL A 35 18.80 -4.13 -6.02
N GLY A 36 18.50 -3.37 -7.08
CA GLY A 36 17.29 -2.55 -7.17
C GLY A 36 16.02 -3.39 -7.02
N PHE A 37 15.94 -4.51 -7.72
CA PHE A 37 14.83 -5.45 -7.63
C PHE A 37 14.64 -6.00 -6.20
N ILE A 38 15.72 -6.40 -5.53
CA ILE A 38 15.68 -6.91 -4.16
C ILE A 38 15.18 -5.83 -3.19
N PHE A 39 15.73 -4.61 -3.26
CA PHE A 39 15.33 -3.53 -2.37
C PHE A 39 13.88 -3.09 -2.59
N ASN A 40 13.43 -2.98 -3.82
CA ASN A 40 12.04 -2.62 -4.13
C ASN A 40 11.07 -3.71 -3.64
N THR A 41 11.39 -4.98 -3.89
CA THR A 41 10.60 -6.11 -3.38
C THR A 41 10.51 -6.09 -1.86
N PHE A 42 11.63 -5.86 -1.18
CA PHE A 42 11.68 -5.75 0.28
C PHE A 42 10.85 -4.56 0.78
N LEU A 43 10.96 -3.41 0.12
CA LEU A 43 10.16 -2.22 0.44
C LEU A 43 8.66 -2.49 0.35
N PHE A 44 8.19 -3.12 -0.74
CA PHE A 44 6.77 -3.51 -0.89
C PHE A 44 6.31 -4.44 0.22
N LEU A 45 7.14 -5.43 0.61
CA LEU A 45 6.80 -6.35 1.70
C LEU A 45 6.70 -5.63 3.04
N VAL A 46 7.68 -4.78 3.40
CA VAL A 46 7.67 -4.02 4.66
C VAL A 46 6.46 -3.08 4.70
N CYS A 47 6.20 -2.34 3.62
CA CYS A 47 5.02 -1.48 3.53
C CYS A 47 3.72 -2.29 3.62
N GLY A 48 3.64 -3.46 2.99
CA GLY A 48 2.50 -4.36 3.09
C GLY A 48 2.24 -4.84 4.51
N PHE A 49 3.30 -5.20 5.27
CA PHE A 49 3.17 -5.52 6.69
C PHE A 49 2.64 -4.35 7.52
N LEU A 50 3.12 -3.13 7.27
CA LEU A 50 2.62 -1.94 7.96
C LEU A 50 1.13 -1.70 7.67
N VAL A 51 0.69 -1.88 6.42
CA VAL A 51 -0.73 -1.78 6.05
C VAL A 51 -1.56 -2.90 6.71
N MET A 52 -1.01 -4.11 6.83
CA MET A 52 -1.68 -5.20 7.56
C MET A 52 -1.90 -4.85 9.04
N PHE A 53 -0.96 -4.16 9.69
CA PHE A 53 -1.15 -3.63 11.04
C PHE A 53 -2.31 -2.62 11.14
N MET A 54 -2.59 -1.88 10.08
CA MET A 54 -3.76 -1.00 10.02
C MET A 54 -5.06 -1.81 10.11
N ALA A 55 -5.17 -2.93 9.40
CA ALA A 55 -6.32 -3.83 9.51
C ALA A 55 -6.49 -4.40 10.93
N ALA A 56 -5.39 -4.78 11.58
CA ALA A 56 -5.39 -5.22 12.96
C ALA A 56 -5.82 -4.10 13.93
N GLY A 57 -5.38 -2.86 13.68
CA GLY A 57 -5.80 -1.68 14.44
C GLY A 57 -7.31 -1.42 14.36
N PHE A 58 -7.90 -1.53 13.18
CA PHE A 58 -9.35 -1.43 13.01
C PHE A 58 -10.10 -2.55 13.73
N ALA A 59 -9.60 -3.80 13.67
CA ALA A 59 -10.20 -4.90 14.41
C ALA A 59 -10.20 -4.65 15.92
N MET A 60 -9.11 -4.11 16.47
CA MET A 60 -9.02 -3.75 17.88
C MET A 60 -9.97 -2.59 18.24
N LEU A 61 -10.06 -1.57 17.38
CA LEU A 61 -10.98 -0.45 17.58
C LEU A 61 -12.45 -0.93 17.62
N GLU A 62 -12.86 -1.75 16.67
CA GLU A 62 -14.20 -2.34 16.62
C GLU A 62 -14.47 -3.21 17.86
N ALA A 63 -13.51 -4.07 18.23
CA ALA A 63 -13.64 -4.93 19.41
C ALA A 63 -13.79 -4.13 20.71
N GLY A 64 -13.10 -2.98 20.82
CA GLY A 64 -13.21 -2.08 21.96
C GLY A 64 -14.51 -1.26 22.00
N SER A 65 -15.18 -1.10 20.87
CA SER A 65 -16.41 -0.30 20.75
C SER A 65 -17.71 -1.09 21.00
N VAL A 66 -17.62 -2.42 21.10
CA VAL A 66 -18.79 -3.30 21.29
C VAL A 66 -18.82 -3.92 22.68
N THR A 67 -19.97 -4.48 23.05
CA THR A 67 -20.12 -5.22 24.31
C THR A 67 -19.28 -6.51 24.30
N SER A 68 -18.80 -6.94 25.48
CA SER A 68 -17.91 -8.13 25.62
C SER A 68 -18.46 -9.40 24.95
N LYS A 69 -19.78 -9.56 24.89
CA LYS A 69 -20.44 -10.71 24.22
C LYS A 69 -20.28 -10.70 22.70
N SER A 70 -20.11 -9.51 22.10
CA SER A 70 -20.07 -9.33 20.64
C SER A 70 -18.63 -9.31 20.09
N VAL A 71 -17.61 -9.25 20.94
CA VAL A 71 -16.20 -9.16 20.50
C VAL A 71 -15.80 -10.36 19.63
N SER A 72 -16.21 -11.58 20.01
CA SER A 72 -15.89 -12.79 19.22
C SER A 72 -16.49 -12.74 17.81
N VAL A 73 -17.69 -12.22 17.67
CA VAL A 73 -18.36 -12.07 16.36
C VAL A 73 -17.62 -11.04 15.50
N ILE A 74 -17.18 -9.93 16.08
CA ILE A 74 -16.41 -8.90 15.38
C ILE A 74 -15.06 -9.44 14.91
N CYS A 75 -14.34 -10.17 15.77
CA CYS A 75 -13.08 -10.80 15.36
C CYS A 75 -13.28 -11.81 14.23
N ALA A 76 -14.29 -12.68 14.32
CA ALA A 76 -14.61 -13.64 13.27
C ALA A 76 -14.99 -12.95 11.94
N LYS A 77 -15.79 -11.87 12.01
CA LYS A 77 -16.13 -11.04 10.84
C LYS A 77 -14.88 -10.48 10.17
N ASN A 78 -13.95 -9.90 10.92
CA ASN A 78 -12.76 -9.26 10.37
C ASN A 78 -11.81 -10.29 9.71
N ILE A 79 -11.63 -11.47 10.31
CA ILE A 79 -10.85 -12.56 9.71
C ILE A 79 -11.53 -13.05 8.42
N GLY A 80 -12.86 -13.23 8.45
CA GLY A 80 -13.63 -13.65 7.27
C GLY A 80 -13.55 -12.63 6.13
N LEU A 81 -13.71 -11.34 6.43
CA LEU A 81 -13.58 -10.26 5.45
C LEU A 81 -12.20 -10.22 4.82
N PHE A 82 -11.14 -10.29 5.63
CA PHE A 82 -9.76 -10.29 5.14
C PHE A 82 -9.50 -11.48 4.21
N SER A 83 -9.96 -12.67 4.59
CA SER A 83 -9.79 -13.88 3.79
C SER A 83 -10.55 -13.83 2.47
N ILE A 84 -11.81 -13.37 2.49
CA ILE A 84 -12.65 -13.25 1.28
C ILE A 84 -12.09 -12.17 0.36
N ALA A 85 -11.66 -11.02 0.89
CA ALA A 85 -11.06 -9.95 0.11
C ALA A 85 -9.78 -10.42 -0.59
N GLY A 86 -8.90 -11.15 0.11
CA GLY A 86 -7.70 -11.73 -0.48
C GLY A 86 -8.00 -12.73 -1.59
N MET A 87 -8.96 -13.62 -1.39
CA MET A 87 -9.37 -14.60 -2.39
C MET A 87 -9.96 -13.92 -3.65
N MET A 88 -10.85 -12.94 -3.48
CA MET A 88 -11.46 -12.21 -4.58
C MET A 88 -10.45 -11.36 -5.33
N PHE A 89 -9.50 -10.76 -4.62
CA PHE A 89 -8.42 -9.99 -5.22
C PHE A 89 -7.47 -10.87 -6.05
N TRP A 90 -7.21 -12.10 -5.59
CA TRP A 90 -6.46 -13.10 -6.36
C TRP A 90 -7.20 -13.58 -7.60
N LEU A 91 -8.51 -13.88 -7.49
CA LEU A 91 -9.30 -14.43 -8.60
C LEU A 91 -9.43 -13.45 -9.78
N PHE A 92 -9.66 -12.19 -9.53
CA PHE A 92 -9.89 -11.20 -10.60
C PHE A 92 -9.52 -9.76 -10.23
N GLY A 93 -9.41 -9.42 -8.94
CA GLY A 93 -9.23 -8.03 -8.51
C GLY A 93 -7.95 -7.40 -9.04
N TYR A 94 -6.83 -8.10 -8.91
CA TYR A 94 -5.53 -7.58 -9.36
C TYR A 94 -5.48 -7.37 -10.87
N ASN A 95 -5.85 -8.38 -11.65
CA ASN A 95 -5.83 -8.27 -13.12
C ASN A 95 -6.87 -7.30 -13.66
N LEU A 96 -7.98 -7.11 -12.97
CA LEU A 96 -8.98 -6.10 -13.33
C LEU A 96 -8.47 -4.68 -13.11
N ALA A 97 -7.68 -4.46 -12.05
CA ALA A 97 -7.12 -3.15 -11.70
C ALA A 97 -5.85 -2.80 -12.50
N TYR A 98 -4.96 -3.78 -12.68
CA TYR A 98 -3.61 -3.57 -13.23
C TYR A 98 -3.37 -4.24 -14.59
N GLY A 99 -4.14 -5.26 -14.95
CA GLY A 99 -4.01 -5.97 -16.22
C GLY A 99 -4.69 -5.26 -17.41
N ILE A 100 -4.62 -3.93 -17.47
CA ILE A 100 -5.27 -3.12 -18.52
C ILE A 100 -4.49 -3.26 -19.83
N PRO A 101 -5.12 -3.72 -20.94
CA PRO A 101 -4.47 -3.73 -22.25
C PRO A 101 -4.28 -2.30 -22.79
N GLU A 102 -3.33 -2.10 -23.70
CA GLU A 102 -3.09 -0.81 -24.33
C GLU A 102 -4.38 -0.27 -24.98
N GLY A 103 -4.81 0.93 -24.56
CA GLY A 103 -6.05 1.58 -25.01
C GLY A 103 -7.34 1.09 -24.34
N GLY A 104 -7.29 0.19 -23.36
CA GLY A 104 -8.45 -0.27 -22.59
C GLY A 104 -8.70 0.56 -21.32
N TYR A 105 -9.94 0.52 -20.81
CA TYR A 105 -10.32 1.14 -19.53
C TYR A 105 -10.47 0.13 -18.40
N ILE A 106 -10.57 -1.16 -18.71
CA ILE A 106 -10.84 -2.24 -17.76
C ILE A 106 -9.85 -3.37 -18.04
N GLY A 107 -9.28 -3.94 -16.99
CA GLY A 107 -8.36 -5.06 -17.08
C GLY A 107 -9.03 -6.40 -17.43
N LYS A 108 -8.21 -7.43 -17.57
CA LYS A 108 -8.68 -8.77 -17.93
C LYS A 108 -9.28 -9.49 -16.72
N PHE A 109 -10.36 -10.23 -16.95
CA PHE A 109 -11.00 -11.06 -15.91
C PHE A 109 -10.34 -12.44 -15.85
N LEU A 110 -9.15 -12.50 -15.24
CA LEU A 110 -8.32 -13.71 -15.11
C LEU A 110 -7.75 -13.79 -13.69
N PRO A 111 -7.50 -15.02 -13.19
CA PRO A 111 -6.78 -15.18 -11.92
C PRO A 111 -5.36 -14.62 -12.02
N TRP A 112 -4.88 -14.05 -10.90
CA TRP A 112 -3.52 -13.57 -10.83
C TRP A 112 -2.50 -14.72 -10.93
N SER A 113 -1.44 -14.52 -11.67
CA SER A 113 -0.29 -15.42 -11.75
C SER A 113 0.99 -14.59 -11.67
N ASP A 114 1.99 -15.10 -10.95
CA ASP A 114 3.30 -14.47 -10.85
C ASP A 114 4.00 -14.47 -12.22
N ALA A 115 4.41 -13.30 -12.69
CA ALA A 115 5.15 -13.09 -13.92
C ALA A 115 6.40 -12.23 -13.69
N SER A 116 6.94 -12.25 -12.47
CA SER A 116 8.05 -11.42 -12.04
C SER A 116 9.26 -11.54 -12.95
N LYS A 117 9.81 -10.38 -13.37
CA LYS A 117 11.05 -10.25 -14.13
C LYS A 117 11.93 -9.21 -13.46
N ILE A 118 13.24 -9.40 -13.55
CA ILE A 118 14.23 -8.44 -13.03
C ILE A 118 14.06 -7.06 -13.70
N GLU A 119 13.65 -7.06 -14.97
CA GLU A 119 13.39 -5.84 -15.76
C GLU A 119 12.23 -4.99 -15.22
N THR A 120 11.26 -5.59 -14.53
CA THR A 120 10.14 -4.86 -13.90
C THR A 120 10.56 -4.08 -12.66
N GLY A 121 11.73 -4.40 -12.10
CA GLY A 121 12.32 -3.69 -10.96
C GLY A 121 11.77 -4.08 -9.59
N TYR A 122 10.78 -4.98 -9.51
CA TYR A 122 10.22 -5.55 -8.27
C TYR A 122 9.49 -6.86 -8.55
N SER A 123 9.21 -7.65 -7.51
CA SER A 123 8.45 -8.89 -7.62
C SER A 123 6.94 -8.61 -7.68
N ASP A 124 6.25 -9.16 -8.69
CA ASP A 124 4.79 -9.05 -8.83
C ASP A 124 4.07 -9.61 -7.61
N ALA A 125 4.63 -10.64 -6.97
CA ALA A 125 4.07 -11.20 -5.74
C ALA A 125 4.10 -10.22 -4.57
N SER A 126 5.15 -9.38 -4.45
CA SER A 126 5.24 -8.37 -3.40
C SER A 126 4.29 -7.20 -3.64
N ASP A 127 4.11 -6.78 -4.89
CA ASP A 127 3.12 -5.77 -5.27
C ASP A 127 1.70 -6.29 -5.07
N TRP A 128 1.41 -7.51 -5.54
CA TRP A 128 0.11 -8.15 -5.31
C TRP A 128 -0.24 -8.21 -3.81
N TYR A 129 0.70 -8.62 -2.97
CA TYR A 129 0.50 -8.67 -1.52
C TYR A 129 0.19 -7.30 -0.94
N PHE A 130 0.96 -6.28 -1.30
CA PHE A 130 0.76 -4.90 -0.86
C PHE A 130 -0.62 -4.37 -1.24
N GLN A 131 -1.03 -4.55 -2.49
CA GLN A 131 -2.34 -4.11 -2.99
C GLN A 131 -3.51 -4.91 -2.39
N MET A 132 -3.32 -6.22 -2.19
CA MET A 132 -4.31 -7.07 -1.55
C MET A 132 -4.63 -6.61 -0.12
N VAL A 133 -3.59 -6.28 0.65
CA VAL A 133 -3.78 -5.82 2.04
C VAL A 133 -4.51 -4.48 2.08
N PHE A 134 -4.29 -3.57 1.14
CA PHE A 134 -5.07 -2.34 1.00
C PHE A 134 -6.54 -2.63 0.69
N CYS A 135 -6.80 -3.52 -0.26
CA CYS A 135 -8.17 -3.93 -0.60
C CYS A 135 -8.90 -4.53 0.62
N ALA A 136 -8.23 -5.42 1.35
CA ALA A 136 -8.78 -6.02 2.57
C ALA A 136 -9.06 -5.00 3.67
N THR A 137 -8.16 -4.03 3.88
CA THR A 137 -8.33 -2.98 4.89
C THR A 137 -9.47 -2.03 4.55
N THR A 138 -9.67 -1.71 3.27
CA THR A 138 -10.81 -0.89 2.81
C THR A 138 -12.14 -1.57 3.13
N ALA A 139 -12.24 -2.88 2.93
CA ALA A 139 -13.44 -3.64 3.26
C ALA A 139 -13.78 -3.60 4.76
N VAL A 140 -12.77 -3.70 5.63
CA VAL A 140 -12.93 -3.59 7.09
C VAL A 140 -13.39 -2.19 7.50
N SER A 141 -12.78 -1.13 6.96
CA SER A 141 -13.13 0.27 7.26
C SER A 141 -14.58 0.61 6.91
N TYR A 142 -15.05 0.13 5.75
CA TYR A 142 -16.41 0.39 5.29
C TYR A 142 -17.48 -0.25 6.20
N THR A 143 -17.24 -1.45 6.69
CA THR A 143 -18.16 -2.13 7.61
C THR A 143 -18.23 -1.44 8.96
N HIS A 144 -17.15 -0.82 9.43
CA HIS A 144 -17.13 -0.05 10.66
C HIS A 144 -18.01 1.23 10.56
N LEU A 145 -17.88 1.97 9.47
CA LEU A 145 -18.67 3.19 9.24
C LEU A 145 -20.18 2.89 9.24
N ARG A 146 -20.60 1.81 8.59
CA ARG A 146 -22.02 1.44 8.51
C ARG A 146 -22.62 0.95 9.84
N ALA A 147 -21.80 0.40 10.73
CA ALA A 147 -22.27 -0.05 12.05
C ALA A 147 -22.72 1.11 12.97
N HIS A 148 -22.35 2.36 12.66
CA HIS A 148 -22.77 3.55 13.40
C HIS A 148 -24.07 4.19 12.84
N GLU A 149 -24.58 3.72 11.70
CA GLU A 149 -25.81 4.24 11.08
C GLU A 149 -27.07 3.46 11.48
N THR A 150 -26.92 2.34 12.20
CA THR A 150 -28.02 1.51 12.74
C THR A 150 -28.05 1.56 14.25
#